data_8facf2ff472249214637cbef44038bb2
#
_entry.id   8facf2ff472249214637cbef44038bb2
#
_cell.length_a   1.000
_cell.length_b   1.000
_cell.length_c   1.000
_cell.angle_alpha   90.00
_cell.angle_beta   90.00
_cell.angle_gamma   90.00
#
_symmetry.space_group_name_H-M   'P 1'
#
loop_
_entity.id
_entity.type
_entity.pdbx_description
1 polymer ?
#
loop_
_entity_poly.entity_id
_entity_poly.type
_entity_poly.pdbx_seq_one_letter_code
_entity_poly.pdbx_strand_id
1 'polypeptide(L)'
;MSSQLVCRPERDLPVAVLRVRGRLDGLTANALRTAVRRCLAPQPEALIVDLTGTEVADPRALDVIPDLMGETAEWPNVPVVLCGAGGHEITHPQISYAAGADSAIKDIADEPEPRRIRVRLQPVPDACRQVRQLVIQACSSWHAGEAASTASLVATELVANVVRHAHTTMEFTLGLRDNRICLTVRDGSRLLPRPLDPALTESGGRGLRLVRALTQSWGVHPYADGKVVWTHLGLA
;
A
#
# COMPACT_ATOMS: atom_id res chain seq x y z
N MET A 1 -32.11 -2.54 20.14
CA MET A 1 -31.89 -2.69 18.68
C MET A 1 -30.41 -2.89 18.49
N SER A 2 -29.98 -4.02 17.91
CA SER A 2 -28.57 -4.34 17.71
C SER A 2 -27.97 -3.33 16.71
N SER A 3 -27.00 -2.53 17.15
CA SER A 3 -26.23 -1.62 16.29
C SER A 3 -25.36 -2.45 15.37
N GLN A 4 -25.87 -2.75 14.17
CA GLN A 4 -25.11 -3.53 13.20
C GLN A 4 -24.56 -2.55 12.14
N LEU A 5 -23.24 -2.45 12.06
CA LEU A 5 -22.55 -1.79 10.96
C LEU A 5 -22.16 -2.83 9.92
N VAL A 6 -22.55 -2.59 8.68
CA VAL A 6 -22.21 -3.45 7.54
C VAL A 6 -21.19 -2.70 6.68
N CYS A 7 -19.99 -3.25 6.57
CA CYS A 7 -18.90 -2.75 5.73
C CYS A 7 -18.71 -3.70 4.55
N ARG A 8 -19.09 -3.28 3.34
CA ARG A 8 -19.06 -4.11 2.14
C ARG A 8 -18.06 -3.56 1.13
N PRO A 9 -16.95 -4.27 0.86
CA PRO A 9 -16.12 -3.97 -0.30
C PRO A 9 -16.90 -4.23 -1.58
N GLU A 10 -16.93 -3.26 -2.51
CA GLU A 10 -17.60 -3.39 -3.81
C GLU A 10 -16.60 -3.46 -4.96
N ARG A 11 -15.41 -2.87 -4.77
CA ARG A 11 -14.34 -2.84 -5.75
C ARG A 11 -12.99 -2.85 -5.02
N ASP A 12 -12.02 -3.58 -5.57
CA ASP A 12 -10.70 -3.71 -4.95
C ASP A 12 -9.62 -2.91 -5.67
N LEU A 13 -9.60 -2.93 -7.00
CA LEU A 13 -8.57 -2.29 -7.84
C LEU A 13 -9.17 -1.77 -9.16
N PRO A 14 -8.58 -0.73 -9.77
CA PRO A 14 -7.46 0.07 -9.28
C PRO A 14 -7.84 0.98 -8.11
N VAL A 15 -9.10 1.40 -8.00
CA VAL A 15 -9.66 2.21 -6.92
C VAL A 15 -10.56 1.33 -6.07
N ALA A 16 -10.25 1.22 -4.78
CA ALA A 16 -11.08 0.45 -3.85
C ALA A 16 -12.30 1.25 -3.40
N VAL A 17 -13.44 0.59 -3.29
CA VAL A 17 -14.69 1.18 -2.78
C VAL A 17 -15.17 0.35 -1.60
N LEU A 18 -15.30 0.99 -0.44
CA LEU A 18 -15.87 0.42 0.78
C LEU A 18 -17.19 1.11 1.08
N ARG A 19 -18.31 0.41 0.88
CA ARG A 19 -19.62 0.91 1.25
C ARG A 19 -19.96 0.54 2.68
N VAL A 20 -20.32 1.54 3.48
CA VAL A 20 -20.67 1.40 4.89
C VAL A 20 -22.14 1.74 5.07
N ARG A 21 -22.86 0.93 5.80
CA ARG A 21 -24.29 1.12 6.10
C ARG A 21 -24.58 0.74 7.55
N GLY A 22 -25.57 1.42 8.12
CA GLY A 22 -26.03 1.18 9.50
C GLY A 22 -25.55 2.26 10.45
N ARG A 23 -25.35 1.92 11.73
CA ARG A 23 -25.02 2.88 12.78
C ARG A 23 -23.54 2.79 13.12
N LEU A 24 -22.84 3.92 13.02
CA LEU A 24 -21.44 4.07 13.39
C LEU A 24 -21.34 4.75 14.76
N ASP A 25 -20.78 4.04 15.72
CA ASP A 25 -20.52 4.47 17.09
C ASP A 25 -19.26 3.78 17.65
N GLY A 26 -18.92 4.04 18.91
CA GLY A 26 -17.73 3.46 19.54
C GLY A 26 -17.69 1.92 19.54
N LEU A 27 -18.85 1.23 19.52
CA LEU A 27 -18.92 -0.23 19.49
C LEU A 27 -18.64 -0.79 18.09
N THR A 28 -19.02 -0.04 17.07
CA THR A 28 -18.90 -0.46 15.65
C THR A 28 -17.64 0.09 14.97
N ALA A 29 -16.94 1.04 15.58
CA ALA A 29 -15.72 1.66 15.03
C ALA A 29 -14.65 0.64 14.63
N ASN A 30 -14.46 -0.42 15.44
CA ASN A 30 -13.48 -1.46 15.12
C ASN A 30 -13.82 -2.29 13.88
N ALA A 31 -15.11 -2.44 13.55
CA ALA A 31 -15.55 -3.08 12.32
C ALA A 31 -15.17 -2.23 11.11
N LEU A 32 -15.35 -0.90 11.19
CA LEU A 32 -14.89 0.04 10.16
C LEU A 32 -13.37 -0.03 10.00
N ARG A 33 -12.61 0.04 11.10
CA ARG A 33 -11.14 -0.07 11.09
C ARG A 33 -10.65 -1.32 10.36
N THR A 34 -11.26 -2.47 10.69
CA THR A 34 -10.91 -3.75 10.07
C THR A 34 -11.21 -3.77 8.57
N ALA A 35 -12.36 -3.23 8.17
CA ALA A 35 -12.76 -3.16 6.77
C ALA A 35 -11.84 -2.24 5.95
N VAL A 36 -11.50 -1.06 6.47
CA VAL A 36 -10.56 -0.13 5.84
C VAL A 36 -9.19 -0.78 5.66
N ARG A 37 -8.63 -1.40 6.70
CA ARG A 37 -7.35 -2.13 6.59
C ARG A 37 -7.38 -3.20 5.51
N ARG A 38 -8.48 -3.92 5.40
CA ARG A 38 -8.65 -4.96 4.37
C ARG A 38 -8.64 -4.37 2.96
N CYS A 39 -9.29 -3.22 2.76
CA CYS A 39 -9.30 -2.53 1.48
C CYS A 39 -7.93 -1.91 1.11
N LEU A 40 -7.14 -1.50 2.11
CA LEU A 40 -5.78 -0.96 1.89
C LEU A 40 -4.76 -2.06 1.55
N ALA A 41 -5.00 -3.31 1.97
CA ALA A 41 -4.05 -4.42 1.81
C ALA A 41 -3.62 -4.71 0.36
N PRO A 42 -4.51 -4.62 -0.68
CA PRO A 42 -4.13 -4.78 -2.08
C PRO A 42 -3.36 -3.58 -2.64
N GLN A 43 -3.12 -2.52 -1.86
CA GLN A 43 -2.52 -1.26 -2.31
C GLN A 43 -3.29 -0.64 -3.49
N PRO A 44 -4.55 -0.24 -3.35
CA PRO A 44 -5.25 0.47 -4.42
C PRO A 44 -4.61 1.85 -4.68
N GLU A 45 -4.99 2.49 -5.76
CA GLU A 45 -4.58 3.86 -6.09
C GLU A 45 -5.23 4.88 -5.15
N ALA A 46 -6.50 4.61 -4.79
CA ALA A 46 -7.24 5.34 -3.77
C ALA A 46 -8.25 4.41 -3.09
N LEU A 47 -8.68 4.76 -1.89
CA LEU A 47 -9.78 4.12 -1.18
C LEU A 47 -10.93 5.11 -1.00
N ILE A 48 -12.08 4.79 -1.56
CA ILE A 48 -13.33 5.51 -1.33
C ILE A 48 -14.08 4.82 -0.18
N VAL A 49 -14.36 5.57 0.88
CA VAL A 49 -15.20 5.12 1.99
C VAL A 49 -16.54 5.84 1.89
N ASP A 50 -17.56 5.12 1.43
CA ASP A 50 -18.91 5.65 1.23
C ASP A 50 -19.76 5.44 2.49
N LEU A 51 -19.99 6.53 3.19
CA LEU A 51 -20.81 6.62 4.41
C LEU A 51 -22.21 7.16 4.14
N THR A 52 -22.63 7.34 2.88
CA THR A 52 -23.94 7.94 2.53
C THR A 52 -25.14 7.18 3.12
N GLY A 53 -24.99 5.88 3.40
CA GLY A 53 -26.00 5.04 4.06
C GLY A 53 -25.74 4.81 5.55
N THR A 54 -24.90 5.64 6.20
CA THR A 54 -24.46 5.44 7.58
C THR A 54 -25.01 6.56 8.48
N GLU A 55 -25.64 6.19 9.58
CA GLU A 55 -25.92 7.11 10.69
C GLU A 55 -24.67 7.23 11.56
N VAL A 56 -23.99 8.36 11.51
CA VAL A 56 -22.84 8.64 12.41
C VAL A 56 -23.39 9.10 13.75
N ALA A 57 -23.56 8.16 14.67
CA ALA A 57 -24.09 8.42 16.00
C ALA A 57 -23.06 8.96 16.98
N ASP A 58 -21.79 8.60 16.78
CA ASP A 58 -20.64 9.15 17.50
C ASP A 58 -19.58 9.58 16.48
N PRO A 59 -19.35 10.90 16.29
CA PRO A 59 -18.32 11.40 15.39
C PRO A 59 -16.92 10.87 15.65
N ARG A 60 -16.58 10.59 16.92
CA ARG A 60 -15.26 10.04 17.30
C ARG A 60 -15.03 8.64 16.73
N ALA A 61 -16.08 7.93 16.35
CA ALA A 61 -15.92 6.64 15.66
C ALA A 61 -15.31 6.77 14.27
N LEU A 62 -15.29 7.97 13.68
CA LEU A 62 -14.60 8.26 12.42
C LEU A 62 -13.09 8.45 12.61
N ASP A 63 -12.60 8.70 13.82
CA ASP A 63 -11.18 8.92 14.10
C ASP A 63 -10.33 7.67 13.76
N VAL A 64 -10.97 6.50 13.65
CA VAL A 64 -10.29 5.28 13.17
C VAL A 64 -9.69 5.43 11.78
N ILE A 65 -10.18 6.35 10.95
CA ILE A 65 -9.68 6.58 9.58
C ILE A 65 -8.38 7.38 9.62
N PRO A 66 -8.30 8.59 10.21
CA PRO A 66 -7.04 9.32 10.33
C PRO A 66 -6.00 8.56 11.17
N ASP A 67 -6.41 7.82 12.20
CA ASP A 67 -5.50 6.95 12.95
C ASP A 67 -4.84 5.90 12.05
N LEU A 68 -5.64 5.24 11.20
CA LEU A 68 -5.11 4.29 10.21
C LEU A 68 -4.22 4.96 9.18
N MET A 69 -4.55 6.18 8.74
CA MET A 69 -3.69 6.93 7.81
C MET A 69 -2.34 7.23 8.47
N GLY A 70 -2.31 7.60 9.74
CA GLY A 70 -1.06 7.75 10.51
C GLY A 70 -0.26 6.45 10.59
N GLU A 71 -0.91 5.33 10.90
CA GLU A 71 -0.26 4.01 10.96
C GLU A 71 0.27 3.55 9.59
N THR A 72 -0.35 3.99 8.51
CA THR A 72 -0.03 3.58 7.13
C THR A 72 0.68 4.68 6.33
N ALA A 73 1.14 5.75 6.97
CA ALA A 73 1.77 6.89 6.32
C ALA A 73 3.00 6.51 5.49
N GLU A 74 3.81 5.57 6.01
CA GLU A 74 4.95 5.05 5.26
C GLU A 74 4.52 4.01 4.21
N TRP A 75 3.56 3.16 4.55
CA TRP A 75 3.04 2.14 3.65
C TRP A 75 1.68 1.63 4.15
N PRO A 76 0.67 1.46 3.27
CA PRO A 76 0.67 1.61 1.80
C PRO A 76 0.52 3.05 1.29
N ASN A 77 0.33 4.04 2.16
CA ASN A 77 0.24 5.47 1.79
C ASN A 77 -0.81 5.72 0.69
N VAL A 78 -2.01 5.19 0.87
CA VAL A 78 -3.13 5.28 -0.07
C VAL A 78 -4.03 6.46 0.31
N PRO A 79 -4.34 7.39 -0.61
CA PRO A 79 -5.30 8.46 -0.34
C PRO A 79 -6.69 7.89 -0.09
N VAL A 80 -7.44 8.55 0.80
CA VAL A 80 -8.81 8.18 1.16
C VAL A 80 -9.77 9.28 0.76
N VAL A 81 -10.85 8.92 0.08
CA VAL A 81 -11.96 9.81 -0.22
C VAL A 81 -13.16 9.43 0.64
N LEU A 82 -13.65 10.34 1.44
CA LEU A 82 -14.83 10.14 2.27
C LEU A 82 -16.07 10.71 1.57
N CYS A 83 -17.13 9.90 1.50
CA CYS A 83 -18.42 10.32 0.97
C CYS A 83 -19.47 10.22 2.09
N GLY A 84 -20.33 11.24 2.23
CA GLY A 84 -21.46 11.17 3.14
C GLY A 84 -21.11 11.24 4.63
N ALA A 85 -20.02 11.90 5.01
CA ALA A 85 -19.58 12.01 6.40
C ALA A 85 -20.47 12.91 7.29
N GLY A 86 -21.63 13.35 6.80
CA GLY A 86 -22.62 14.08 7.59
C GLY A 86 -22.16 15.45 8.14
N GLY A 87 -21.22 16.12 7.45
CA GLY A 87 -20.66 17.41 7.89
C GLY A 87 -19.53 17.25 8.92
N HIS A 88 -19.09 16.04 9.23
CA HIS A 88 -17.91 15.79 10.06
C HIS A 88 -16.65 15.86 9.20
N GLU A 89 -15.93 16.95 9.28
CA GLU A 89 -14.66 17.12 8.59
C GLU A 89 -13.50 16.59 9.43
N ILE A 90 -12.75 15.66 8.84
CA ILE A 90 -11.51 15.12 9.39
C ILE A 90 -10.37 15.82 8.67
N THR A 91 -9.57 16.61 9.36
CA THR A 91 -8.40 17.27 8.75
C THR A 91 -7.22 16.29 8.70
N HIS A 92 -6.92 15.79 7.51
CA HIS A 92 -5.75 14.94 7.27
C HIS A 92 -5.27 15.12 5.82
N PRO A 93 -3.93 15.20 5.55
CA PRO A 93 -3.42 15.48 4.20
C PRO A 93 -3.82 14.49 3.12
N GLN A 94 -4.12 13.26 3.51
CA GLN A 94 -4.48 12.16 2.61
C GLN A 94 -5.98 11.88 2.57
N ILE A 95 -6.79 12.68 3.23
CA ILE A 95 -8.25 12.54 3.23
C ILE A 95 -8.86 13.69 2.45
N SER A 96 -9.64 13.36 1.44
CA SER A 96 -10.48 14.27 0.67
C SER A 96 -11.95 13.90 0.77
N TYR A 97 -12.83 14.73 0.25
CA TYR A 97 -14.28 14.56 0.35
C TYR A 97 -14.92 14.60 -1.02
N ALA A 98 -15.95 13.78 -1.22
CA ALA A 98 -16.79 13.80 -2.41
C ALA A 98 -18.27 13.65 -2.04
N ALA A 99 -19.14 14.06 -2.93
CA ALA A 99 -20.60 13.97 -2.73
C ALA A 99 -21.09 12.51 -2.65
N GLY A 100 -20.41 11.61 -3.38
CA GLY A 100 -20.72 10.17 -3.40
C GLY A 100 -19.63 9.37 -4.11
N ALA A 101 -19.72 8.04 -4.03
CA ALA A 101 -18.70 7.15 -4.58
C ALA A 101 -18.54 7.30 -6.10
N ASP A 102 -19.61 7.49 -6.85
CA ASP A 102 -19.54 7.64 -8.31
C ASP A 102 -18.84 8.95 -8.73
N SER A 103 -19.10 10.04 -8.00
CA SER A 103 -18.38 11.31 -8.19
C SER A 103 -16.89 11.12 -7.87
N ALA A 104 -16.55 10.51 -6.73
CA ALA A 104 -15.19 10.26 -6.33
C ALA A 104 -14.42 9.41 -7.35
N ILE A 105 -15.05 8.37 -7.91
CA ILE A 105 -14.43 7.54 -8.96
C ILE A 105 -14.12 8.37 -10.20
N LYS A 106 -15.05 9.26 -10.59
CA LYS A 106 -14.87 10.12 -11.76
C LYS A 106 -13.74 11.12 -11.52
N ASP A 107 -13.72 11.77 -10.36
CA ASP A 107 -12.70 12.76 -10.01
C ASP A 107 -11.30 12.12 -10.01
N ILE A 108 -11.17 10.89 -9.47
CA ILE A 108 -9.91 10.12 -9.49
C ILE A 108 -9.53 9.73 -10.92
N ALA A 109 -10.51 9.37 -11.78
CA ALA A 109 -10.23 8.99 -13.16
C ALA A 109 -9.80 10.18 -14.03
N ASP A 110 -10.21 11.40 -13.67
CA ASP A 110 -9.82 12.63 -14.34
C ASP A 110 -8.43 13.15 -13.88
N GLU A 111 -7.86 12.58 -12.78
CA GLU A 111 -6.49 12.87 -12.37
C GLU A 111 -5.46 12.24 -13.34
N PRO A 112 -4.25 12.84 -13.47
CA PRO A 112 -3.18 12.23 -14.26
C PRO A 112 -2.91 10.80 -13.81
N GLU A 113 -2.72 9.89 -14.77
CA GLU A 113 -2.41 8.48 -14.43
C GLU A 113 -1.24 8.40 -13.44
N PRO A 114 -1.43 7.67 -12.32
CA PRO A 114 -0.37 7.52 -11.34
C PRO A 114 0.84 6.82 -11.99
N ARG A 115 2.03 7.36 -11.76
CA ARG A 115 3.28 6.74 -12.21
C ARG A 115 3.50 5.46 -11.42
N ARG A 116 2.79 4.41 -11.80
CA ARG A 116 2.77 3.13 -11.10
C ARG A 116 2.74 1.96 -12.08
N ILE A 117 3.56 0.95 -11.79
CA ILE A 117 3.61 -0.30 -12.53
C ILE A 117 3.45 -1.45 -11.54
N ARG A 118 2.56 -2.38 -11.86
CA ARG A 118 2.33 -3.59 -11.08
C ARG A 118 2.48 -4.80 -11.99
N VAL A 119 3.32 -5.75 -11.57
CA VAL A 119 3.55 -6.99 -12.32
C VAL A 119 3.55 -8.19 -11.40
N ARG A 120 3.01 -9.29 -11.89
CA ARG A 120 3.07 -10.59 -11.21
C ARG A 120 4.25 -11.39 -11.76
N LEU A 121 5.12 -11.84 -10.86
CA LEU A 121 6.34 -12.58 -11.20
C LEU A 121 6.30 -13.99 -10.62
N GLN A 122 6.92 -14.93 -11.35
CA GLN A 122 7.17 -16.28 -10.86
C GLN A 122 8.48 -16.30 -10.04
N PRO A 123 8.62 -17.22 -9.06
CA PRO A 123 9.82 -17.33 -8.23
C PRO A 123 10.97 -18.03 -8.96
N VAL A 124 11.38 -17.48 -10.10
CA VAL A 124 12.47 -18.00 -10.94
C VAL A 124 13.61 -16.98 -11.06
N PRO A 125 14.85 -17.42 -11.30
CA PRO A 125 16.00 -16.49 -11.39
C PRO A 125 15.83 -15.37 -12.42
N ASP A 126 15.08 -15.61 -13.49
CA ASP A 126 14.79 -14.63 -14.53
C ASP A 126 13.97 -13.44 -14.03
N ALA A 127 13.19 -13.60 -12.96
CA ALA A 127 12.42 -12.50 -12.35
C ALA A 127 13.32 -11.33 -11.90
N CYS A 128 14.55 -11.62 -11.45
CA CYS A 128 15.52 -10.58 -11.08
C CYS A 128 15.97 -9.74 -12.29
N ARG A 129 16.11 -10.36 -13.45
CA ARG A 129 16.44 -9.65 -14.71
C ARG A 129 15.26 -8.83 -15.18
N GLN A 130 14.06 -9.41 -15.16
CA GLN A 130 12.82 -8.74 -15.58
C GLN A 130 12.58 -7.48 -14.76
N VAL A 131 12.65 -7.57 -13.42
CA VAL A 131 12.40 -6.42 -12.54
C VAL A 131 13.46 -5.32 -12.73
N ARG A 132 14.72 -5.70 -12.93
CA ARG A 132 15.80 -4.72 -13.19
C ARG A 132 15.52 -3.91 -14.44
N GLN A 133 15.16 -4.57 -15.55
CA GLN A 133 14.85 -3.91 -16.81
C GLN A 133 13.62 -3.01 -16.68
N LEU A 134 12.56 -3.49 -16.02
CA LEU A 134 11.34 -2.75 -15.77
C LEU A 134 11.62 -1.46 -14.98
N VAL A 135 12.40 -1.54 -13.91
CA VAL A 135 12.74 -0.37 -13.07
C VAL A 135 13.54 0.66 -13.87
N ILE A 136 14.54 0.22 -14.64
CA ILE A 136 15.36 1.14 -15.46
C ILE A 136 14.48 1.85 -16.49
N GLN A 137 13.61 1.13 -17.20
CA GLN A 137 12.70 1.71 -18.20
C GLN A 137 11.72 2.70 -17.56
N ALA A 138 11.12 2.32 -16.45
CA ALA A 138 10.18 3.18 -15.73
C ALA A 138 10.85 4.47 -15.21
N CYS A 139 12.00 4.36 -14.57
CA CYS A 139 12.74 5.53 -14.11
C CYS A 139 13.11 6.46 -15.25
N SER A 140 13.49 5.93 -16.40
CA SER A 140 13.76 6.73 -17.60
C SER A 140 12.51 7.46 -18.09
N SER A 141 11.36 6.76 -18.20
CA SER A 141 10.10 7.36 -18.67
C SER A 141 9.52 8.38 -17.67
N TRP A 142 9.82 8.25 -16.41
CA TRP A 142 9.35 9.14 -15.34
C TRP A 142 10.30 10.31 -15.04
N HIS A 143 11.38 10.45 -15.80
CA HIS A 143 12.43 11.47 -15.57
C HIS A 143 13.13 11.33 -14.22
N ALA A 144 13.25 10.10 -13.70
CA ALA A 144 13.92 9.74 -12.45
C ALA A 144 15.18 8.89 -12.72
N GLY A 145 15.88 9.15 -13.84
CA GLY A 145 16.99 8.32 -14.32
C GLY A 145 18.18 8.20 -13.38
N GLU A 146 18.44 9.23 -12.57
CA GLU A 146 19.49 9.23 -11.54
C GLU A 146 19.26 8.16 -10.45
N ALA A 147 18.02 7.86 -10.12
CA ALA A 147 17.69 6.82 -9.14
C ALA A 147 17.64 5.41 -9.75
N ALA A 148 17.66 5.27 -11.07
CA ALA A 148 17.45 3.99 -11.76
C ALA A 148 18.42 2.89 -11.32
N SER A 149 19.68 3.22 -11.14
CA SER A 149 20.72 2.27 -10.71
C SER A 149 20.42 1.72 -9.31
N THR A 150 20.20 2.63 -8.35
CA THR A 150 19.91 2.27 -6.95
C THR A 150 18.58 1.54 -6.83
N ALA A 151 17.52 2.04 -7.48
CA ALA A 151 16.21 1.43 -7.47
C ALA A 151 16.22 0.02 -8.08
N SER A 152 16.93 -0.18 -9.20
CA SER A 152 17.04 -1.50 -9.83
C SER A 152 17.81 -2.50 -8.97
N LEU A 153 18.81 -2.05 -8.23
CA LEU A 153 19.55 -2.89 -7.29
C LEU A 153 18.66 -3.31 -6.12
N VAL A 154 17.99 -2.36 -5.48
CA VAL A 154 17.05 -2.63 -4.38
C VAL A 154 15.93 -3.58 -4.84
N ALA A 155 15.30 -3.30 -5.98
CA ALA A 155 14.26 -4.16 -6.55
C ALA A 155 14.75 -5.60 -6.79
N THR A 156 15.98 -5.73 -7.32
CA THR A 156 16.60 -7.04 -7.55
C THR A 156 16.77 -7.81 -6.24
N GLU A 157 17.23 -7.17 -5.16
CA GLU A 157 17.39 -7.81 -3.86
C GLU A 157 16.06 -8.24 -3.24
N LEU A 158 15.03 -7.39 -3.34
CA LEU A 158 13.69 -7.75 -2.86
C LEU A 158 13.13 -8.98 -3.59
N VAL A 159 13.22 -9.01 -4.92
CA VAL A 159 12.76 -10.15 -5.73
C VAL A 159 13.62 -11.39 -5.49
N ALA A 160 14.95 -11.25 -5.40
CA ALA A 160 15.86 -12.35 -5.11
C ALA A 160 15.58 -13.00 -3.75
N ASN A 161 15.13 -12.23 -2.76
CA ASN A 161 14.73 -12.77 -1.46
C ASN A 161 13.51 -13.70 -1.60
N VAL A 162 12.54 -13.36 -2.44
CA VAL A 162 11.38 -14.24 -2.68
C VAL A 162 11.82 -15.50 -3.45
N VAL A 163 12.63 -15.35 -4.48
CA VAL A 163 13.14 -16.49 -5.27
C VAL A 163 13.92 -17.47 -4.40
N ARG A 164 14.76 -16.95 -3.47
CA ARG A 164 15.63 -17.80 -2.62
C ARG A 164 14.95 -18.38 -1.39
N HIS A 165 13.97 -17.68 -0.83
CA HIS A 165 13.47 -18.00 0.52
C HIS A 165 11.97 -18.27 0.59
N ALA A 166 11.16 -17.59 -0.22
CA ALA A 166 9.71 -17.73 -0.17
C ALA A 166 9.20 -18.79 -1.16
N HIS A 167 9.79 -18.89 -2.35
CA HIS A 167 9.43 -19.83 -3.41
C HIS A 167 7.94 -19.74 -3.83
N THR A 168 7.34 -18.56 -3.70
CA THR A 168 5.95 -18.29 -4.07
C THR A 168 5.87 -17.32 -5.24
N THR A 169 4.76 -17.32 -5.97
CA THR A 169 4.47 -16.21 -6.86
C THR A 169 4.49 -14.92 -6.06
N MET A 170 4.91 -13.83 -6.70
CA MET A 170 5.00 -12.52 -6.06
C MET A 170 4.37 -11.44 -6.92
N GLU A 171 3.91 -10.41 -6.28
CA GLU A 171 3.49 -9.17 -6.92
C GLU A 171 4.52 -8.10 -6.62
N PHE A 172 5.10 -7.55 -7.67
CA PHE A 172 6.03 -6.42 -7.61
C PHE A 172 5.30 -5.15 -8.02
N THR A 173 5.41 -4.11 -7.21
CA THR A 173 4.89 -2.77 -7.53
C THR A 173 6.03 -1.76 -7.47
N LEU A 174 6.11 -0.94 -8.50
CA LEU A 174 6.98 0.23 -8.60
C LEU A 174 6.10 1.46 -8.76
N GLY A 175 6.36 2.50 -7.98
CA GLY A 175 5.66 3.78 -8.08
C GLY A 175 6.60 4.97 -7.93
N LEU A 176 6.20 6.11 -8.49
CA LEU A 176 6.82 7.40 -8.23
C LEU A 176 5.76 8.34 -7.66
N ARG A 177 5.96 8.78 -6.43
CA ARG A 177 5.07 9.67 -5.70
C ARG A 177 5.87 10.57 -4.76
N ASP A 178 5.47 11.83 -4.63
CA ASP A 178 6.07 12.79 -3.70
C ASP A 178 7.61 12.83 -3.77
N ASN A 179 8.15 12.83 -5.00
CA ASN A 179 9.60 12.81 -5.27
C ASN A 179 10.32 11.57 -4.68
N ARG A 180 9.61 10.44 -4.53
CA ARG A 180 10.13 9.17 -4.01
C ARG A 180 9.78 8.01 -4.91
N ILE A 181 10.74 7.13 -5.15
CA ILE A 181 10.47 5.82 -5.75
C ILE A 181 10.03 4.86 -4.64
N CYS A 182 8.85 4.30 -4.82
CA CYS A 182 8.28 3.31 -3.93
C CYS A 182 8.37 1.94 -4.58
N LEU A 183 9.01 0.97 -3.92
CA LEU A 183 9.10 -0.41 -4.36
C LEU A 183 8.42 -1.30 -3.35
N THR A 184 7.58 -2.22 -3.81
CA THR A 184 7.01 -3.25 -2.95
C THR A 184 7.07 -4.62 -3.60
N VAL A 185 7.27 -5.65 -2.76
CA VAL A 185 7.15 -7.05 -3.15
C VAL A 185 6.22 -7.74 -2.16
N ARG A 186 5.09 -8.23 -2.66
CA ARG A 186 4.17 -9.09 -1.91
C ARG A 186 4.41 -10.54 -2.29
N ASP A 187 4.60 -11.39 -1.31
CA ASP A 187 4.78 -12.83 -1.48
C ASP A 187 3.88 -13.64 -0.54
N GLY A 188 3.69 -14.93 -0.82
CA GLY A 188 2.84 -15.84 -0.06
C GLY A 188 3.49 -16.46 1.18
N SER A 189 4.71 -16.07 1.56
CA SER A 189 5.41 -16.62 2.71
C SER A 189 5.15 -15.82 3.98
N ARG A 190 4.71 -16.48 5.04
CA ARG A 190 4.54 -15.87 6.37
C ARG A 190 5.85 -15.70 7.15
N LEU A 191 6.94 -16.28 6.63
CA LEU A 191 8.25 -16.12 7.24
C LEU A 191 8.73 -14.69 7.06
N LEU A 192 8.85 -13.95 8.16
CA LEU A 192 9.38 -12.60 8.12
C LEU A 192 10.89 -12.63 7.88
N PRO A 193 11.43 -11.70 7.08
CA PRO A 193 12.85 -11.56 6.93
C PRO A 193 13.47 -11.24 8.30
N ARG A 194 14.42 -12.05 8.74
CA ARG A 194 15.15 -11.81 9.98
C ARG A 194 16.31 -10.86 9.68
N PRO A 195 16.48 -9.79 10.45
CA PRO A 195 17.75 -9.08 10.48
C PRO A 195 18.80 -10.07 10.96
N LEU A 196 19.75 -10.45 10.11
CA LEU A 196 20.83 -11.34 10.53
C LEU A 196 21.81 -10.57 11.42
N ASP A 197 22.22 -11.24 12.50
CA ASP A 197 23.27 -10.79 13.40
C ASP A 197 24.54 -10.45 12.59
N PRO A 198 25.18 -9.29 12.85
CA PRO A 198 26.41 -8.89 12.16
C PRO A 198 27.55 -9.90 12.25
N ALA A 199 27.50 -10.81 13.22
CA ALA A 199 28.53 -11.81 13.47
C ALA A 199 28.44 -13.05 12.53
N LEU A 200 27.33 -13.26 11.82
CA LEU A 200 27.18 -14.40 10.92
C LEU A 200 27.58 -14.02 9.50
N THR A 201 28.77 -14.42 9.11
CA THR A 201 29.42 -14.20 7.80
C THR A 201 28.84 -15.04 6.66
N GLU A 202 27.70 -15.69 6.84
CA GLU A 202 27.10 -16.52 5.81
C GLU A 202 26.34 -15.68 4.77
N SER A 203 26.33 -16.18 3.53
CA SER A 203 25.88 -15.51 2.28
C SER A 203 24.43 -15.01 2.26
N GLY A 204 23.67 -15.16 3.33
CA GLY A 204 22.22 -14.96 3.38
C GLY A 204 21.70 -13.60 3.86
N GLY A 205 22.53 -12.70 4.37
CA GLY A 205 22.04 -11.46 5.00
C GLY A 205 22.40 -10.15 4.31
N ARG A 206 23.16 -10.22 3.23
CA ARG A 206 23.68 -9.00 2.55
C ARG A 206 22.59 -8.18 1.88
N GLY A 207 21.57 -8.82 1.31
CA GLY A 207 20.53 -8.15 0.53
C GLY A 207 19.71 -7.14 1.35
N LEU A 208 19.21 -7.52 2.53
CA LEU A 208 18.45 -6.60 3.39
C LEU A 208 19.33 -5.51 4.02
N ARG A 209 20.60 -5.78 4.28
CA ARG A 209 21.55 -4.74 4.70
C ARG A 209 21.77 -3.70 3.60
N LEU A 210 21.88 -4.16 2.35
CA LEU A 210 21.97 -3.29 1.18
C LEU A 210 20.69 -2.47 1.02
N VAL A 211 19.52 -3.09 1.10
CA VAL A 211 18.23 -2.38 1.06
C VAL A 211 18.20 -1.28 2.12
N ARG A 212 18.52 -1.61 3.38
CA ARG A 212 18.56 -0.65 4.48
C ARG A 212 19.55 0.52 4.25
N ALA A 213 20.70 0.23 3.65
CA ALA A 213 21.71 1.25 3.39
C ALA A 213 21.37 2.20 2.24
N LEU A 214 20.57 1.73 1.27
CA LEU A 214 20.25 2.45 0.05
C LEU A 214 18.86 3.11 0.05
N THR A 215 18.03 2.86 1.05
CA THR A 215 16.66 3.39 1.13
C THR A 215 16.51 4.37 2.26
N GLN A 216 15.63 5.36 2.08
CA GLN A 216 15.27 6.32 3.13
C GLN A 216 14.48 5.64 4.25
N SER A 217 13.54 4.77 3.84
CA SER A 217 12.76 3.94 4.76
C SER A 217 12.43 2.61 4.10
N TRP A 218 12.24 1.60 4.91
CA TRP A 218 11.79 0.28 4.49
C TRP A 218 11.08 -0.43 5.63
N GLY A 219 10.25 -1.39 5.29
CA GLY A 219 9.56 -2.17 6.30
C GLY A 219 8.97 -3.46 5.75
N VAL A 220 8.39 -4.23 6.66
CA VAL A 220 7.69 -5.47 6.36
C VAL A 220 6.33 -5.44 7.02
N HIS A 221 5.30 -5.75 6.24
CA HIS A 221 3.95 -5.87 6.74
C HIS A 221 3.45 -7.32 6.56
N PRO A 222 3.13 -8.03 7.66
CA PRO A 222 2.60 -9.39 7.59
C PRO A 222 1.11 -9.37 7.24
N TYR A 223 0.68 -10.37 6.46
CA TYR A 223 -0.71 -10.67 6.16
C TYR A 223 -1.04 -12.12 6.54
N ALA A 224 -2.35 -12.45 6.54
CA ALA A 224 -2.81 -13.81 6.79
C ALA A 224 -2.30 -14.82 5.74
N ASP A 225 -2.08 -14.35 4.52
CA ASP A 225 -1.70 -15.13 3.33
C ASP A 225 -0.28 -14.85 2.85
N GLY A 226 0.55 -14.12 3.61
CA GLY A 226 1.91 -13.80 3.21
C GLY A 226 2.46 -12.54 3.89
N LYS A 227 3.30 -11.80 3.16
CA LYS A 227 3.87 -10.53 3.61
C LYS A 227 4.11 -9.58 2.45
N VAL A 228 4.28 -8.31 2.77
CA VAL A 228 4.81 -7.29 1.86
C VAL A 228 6.10 -6.74 2.45
N VAL A 229 7.13 -6.64 1.61
CA VAL A 229 8.33 -5.85 1.88
C VAL A 229 8.27 -4.61 1.03
N TRP A 230 8.40 -3.44 1.65
CA TRP A 230 8.31 -2.15 0.99
C TRP A 230 9.55 -1.30 1.26
N THR A 231 9.84 -0.39 0.33
CA THR A 231 10.98 0.55 0.43
C THR A 231 10.65 1.88 -0.23
N HIS A 232 11.24 2.96 0.29
CA HIS A 232 11.22 4.29 -0.30
C HIS A 232 12.64 4.77 -0.58
N LEU A 233 12.87 5.25 -1.80
CA LEU A 233 14.09 5.93 -2.21
C LEU A 233 13.75 7.36 -2.59
N GLY A 234 14.43 8.34 -1.99
CA GLY A 234 14.31 9.74 -2.38
C GLY A 234 14.95 9.99 -3.75
N LEU A 235 14.35 10.87 -4.53
CA LEU A 235 15.02 11.52 -5.64
C LEU A 235 15.81 12.73 -5.08
N ALA A 236 16.99 12.95 -5.62
CA ALA A 236 17.85 14.09 -5.23
C ALA A 236 17.24 15.42 -5.68
#